data_b1a63237e1e1faf9307c330c4df9d896
#
_entry.id   b1a63237e1e1faf9307c330c4df9d896
#
_cell.length_a   1.000
_cell.length_b   1.000
_cell.length_c   1.000
_cell.angle_alpha   90.00
_cell.angle_beta   90.00
_cell.angle_gamma   90.00
#
_symmetry.space_group_name_H-M   'P 1'
#
loop_
_entity.id
_entity.type
_entity.pdbx_description
1 polymer ?
#
loop_
_entity_poly.entity_id
_entity_poly.type
_entity_poly.pdbx_seq_one_letter_code
_entity_poly.pdbx_strand_id
1 'polypeptide(L)'
;LQLLPVLLAHADRVQAILICGRNRELHHELLHWRTEHPEFRCHLEGYSESVHLLLQASDVIVTRGGTTTCAKALHFRCPIVFNAFGGIMPQESLTWKFFRNGAASEKIEDAGDFARVLGRWLDEPATYAAVRENFLRLRYEEDPTTVIDELVALGNEVARAELRRQPFPPPEAGPA
;
A
#
# COMPACT_ATOMS: atom_id res chain seq x y z
N LEU A 1 10.00 -3.04 -13.95
CA LEU A 1 10.40 -3.78 -15.16
C LEU A 1 10.46 -5.30 -14.92
N GLN A 2 10.98 -5.79 -13.78
CA GLN A 2 11.15 -7.23 -13.50
C GLN A 2 9.84 -8.05 -13.56
N LEU A 3 8.68 -7.42 -13.42
CA LEU A 3 7.37 -8.10 -13.51
C LEU A 3 6.83 -8.19 -14.93
N LEU A 4 7.37 -7.41 -15.88
CA LEU A 4 6.85 -7.36 -17.25
C LEU A 4 6.92 -8.69 -17.99
N PRO A 5 8.00 -9.48 -17.89
CA PRO A 5 8.06 -10.79 -18.54
C PRO A 5 6.97 -11.75 -18.03
N VAL A 6 6.64 -11.67 -16.74
CA VAL A 6 5.57 -12.48 -16.14
C VAL A 6 4.20 -12.06 -16.67
N LEU A 7 3.94 -10.74 -16.72
CA LEU A 7 2.69 -10.21 -17.27
C LEU A 7 2.54 -10.60 -18.76
N LEU A 8 3.61 -10.46 -19.53
CA LEU A 8 3.62 -10.79 -20.95
C LEU A 8 3.34 -12.29 -21.21
N ALA A 9 3.84 -13.18 -20.35
CA ALA A 9 3.55 -14.61 -20.44
C ALA A 9 2.06 -14.96 -20.26
N HIS A 10 1.26 -14.02 -19.75
CA HIS A 10 -0.19 -14.16 -19.56
C HIS A 10 -0.99 -13.08 -20.30
N ALA A 11 -0.45 -12.58 -21.43
CA ALA A 11 -1.03 -11.43 -22.18
C ALA A 11 -2.47 -11.68 -22.68
N ASP A 12 -2.86 -12.93 -22.84
CA ASP A 12 -4.21 -13.34 -23.21
C ASP A 12 -5.23 -13.26 -22.05
N ARG A 13 -4.75 -13.30 -20.80
CA ARG A 13 -5.57 -13.42 -19.59
C ARG A 13 -5.52 -12.19 -18.69
N VAL A 14 -4.48 -11.36 -18.82
CA VAL A 14 -4.27 -10.18 -17.99
C VAL A 14 -4.07 -8.92 -18.82
N GLN A 15 -4.39 -7.79 -18.21
CA GLN A 15 -4.02 -6.46 -18.68
C GLN A 15 -3.43 -5.69 -17.51
N ALA A 16 -2.64 -4.66 -17.78
CA ALA A 16 -1.99 -3.89 -16.73
C ALA A 16 -2.21 -2.39 -16.85
N ILE A 17 -2.29 -1.73 -15.70
CA ILE A 17 -2.14 -0.29 -15.57
C ILE A 17 -0.77 -0.05 -14.94
N LEU A 18 0.13 0.57 -15.70
CA LEU A 18 1.52 0.82 -15.30
C LEU A 18 1.65 2.30 -14.92
N ILE A 19 1.89 2.57 -13.63
CA ILE A 19 1.96 3.94 -13.11
C ILE A 19 3.42 4.27 -12.79
N CYS A 20 3.99 5.22 -13.51
CA CYS A 20 5.38 5.66 -13.35
C CYS A 20 5.56 6.82 -12.37
N GLY A 21 4.47 7.47 -11.97
CA GLY A 21 4.53 8.68 -11.18
C GLY A 21 5.35 9.76 -11.88
N ARG A 22 6.29 10.38 -11.15
CA ARG A 22 7.17 11.44 -11.69
C ARG A 22 8.46 10.91 -12.33
N ASN A 23 8.63 9.60 -12.42
CA ASN A 23 9.80 8.98 -13.04
C ASN A 23 9.64 8.99 -14.58
N ARG A 24 10.19 10.03 -15.23
CA ARG A 24 10.12 10.21 -16.68
C ARG A 24 10.93 9.17 -17.45
N GLU A 25 12.05 8.74 -16.88
CA GLU A 25 12.93 7.75 -17.51
C GLU A 25 12.21 6.40 -17.60
N LEU A 26 11.65 5.94 -16.48
CA LEU A 26 10.82 4.72 -16.43
C LEU A 26 9.62 4.82 -17.40
N HIS A 27 8.97 5.98 -17.47
CA HIS A 27 7.86 6.18 -18.38
C HIS A 27 8.28 6.02 -19.84
N HIS A 28 9.43 6.60 -20.23
CA HIS A 28 9.98 6.49 -21.57
C HIS A 28 10.38 5.03 -21.90
N GLU A 29 11.01 4.35 -20.97
CA GLU A 29 11.39 2.93 -21.10
C GLU A 29 10.16 2.03 -21.29
N LEU A 30 9.10 2.26 -20.53
CA LEU A 30 7.85 1.52 -20.68
C LEU A 30 7.08 1.84 -21.96
N LEU A 31 7.19 3.08 -22.46
CA LEU A 31 6.66 3.43 -23.79
C LEU A 31 7.35 2.62 -24.88
N HIS A 32 8.68 2.52 -24.83
CA HIS A 32 9.45 1.70 -25.77
C HIS A 32 9.06 0.22 -25.67
N TRP A 33 9.07 -0.31 -24.47
CA TRP A 33 8.65 -1.68 -24.21
C TRP A 33 7.26 -2.00 -24.76
N ARG A 34 6.29 -1.09 -24.58
CA ARG A 34 4.94 -1.26 -25.12
C ARG A 34 4.89 -1.31 -26.65
N THR A 35 5.78 -0.59 -27.34
CA THR A 35 5.86 -0.65 -28.81
C THR A 35 6.45 -1.95 -29.31
N GLU A 36 7.29 -2.60 -28.52
CA GLU A 36 7.86 -3.91 -28.82
C GLU A 36 6.91 -5.06 -28.50
N HIS A 37 5.91 -4.83 -27.65
CA HIS A 37 4.92 -5.82 -27.21
C HIS A 37 3.48 -5.36 -27.44
N PRO A 38 3.07 -5.16 -28.72
CA PRO A 38 1.74 -4.67 -29.04
C PRO A 38 0.60 -5.65 -28.67
N GLU A 39 0.94 -6.92 -28.48
CA GLU A 39 0.03 -7.97 -28.04
C GLU A 39 -0.40 -7.81 -26.58
N PHE A 40 0.40 -7.11 -25.75
CA PHE A 40 0.10 -6.91 -24.34
C PHE A 40 -0.76 -5.66 -24.11
N ARG A 41 -1.95 -5.85 -23.62
CA ARG A 41 -2.87 -4.75 -23.30
C ARG A 41 -2.46 -4.06 -22.01
N CYS A 42 -1.89 -2.86 -22.13
CA CYS A 42 -1.57 -2.04 -20.97
C CYS A 42 -1.92 -0.58 -21.17
N HIS A 43 -2.37 0.05 -20.09
CA HIS A 43 -2.46 1.50 -19.96
C HIS A 43 -1.21 2.00 -19.25
N LEU A 44 -0.53 2.98 -19.82
CA LEU A 44 0.65 3.59 -19.23
C LEU A 44 0.32 5.00 -18.77
N GLU A 45 0.55 5.24 -17.48
CA GLU A 45 0.27 6.50 -16.81
C GLU A 45 1.55 7.07 -16.20
N GLY A 46 1.74 8.38 -16.34
CA GLY A 46 2.78 9.11 -15.62
C GLY A 46 2.35 9.42 -14.19
N TYR A 47 2.44 10.71 -13.80
CA TYR A 47 1.85 11.18 -12.55
C TYR A 47 0.33 11.32 -12.74
N SER A 48 -0.42 10.64 -11.90
CA SER A 48 -1.89 10.66 -11.96
C SER A 48 -2.47 11.23 -10.67
N GLU A 49 -3.39 12.16 -10.81
CA GLU A 49 -4.25 12.62 -9.70
C GLU A 49 -5.47 11.70 -9.52
N SER A 50 -5.76 10.89 -10.53
CA SER A 50 -6.92 10.00 -10.61
C SER A 50 -6.63 8.55 -10.20
N VAL A 51 -5.60 8.33 -9.35
CA VAL A 51 -5.23 6.98 -8.86
C VAL A 51 -6.43 6.22 -8.27
N HIS A 52 -7.37 6.93 -7.68
CA HIS A 52 -8.60 6.35 -7.15
C HIS A 52 -9.47 5.67 -8.22
N LEU A 53 -9.56 6.24 -9.42
CA LEU A 53 -10.29 5.63 -10.55
C LEU A 53 -9.54 4.39 -11.06
N LEU A 54 -8.22 4.47 -11.12
CA LEU A 54 -7.37 3.34 -11.53
C LEU A 54 -7.50 2.16 -10.57
N LEU A 55 -7.57 2.43 -9.25
CA LEU A 55 -7.80 1.40 -8.23
C LEU A 55 -9.19 0.76 -8.37
N GLN A 56 -10.22 1.56 -8.65
CA GLN A 56 -11.58 1.04 -8.87
C GLN A 56 -11.68 0.18 -10.13
N ALA A 57 -10.87 0.46 -11.15
CA ALA A 57 -10.81 -0.29 -12.40
C ALA A 57 -9.91 -1.54 -12.31
N SER A 58 -9.23 -1.77 -11.19
CA SER A 58 -8.25 -2.83 -11.05
C SER A 58 -8.76 -3.94 -10.12
N ASP A 59 -8.47 -5.19 -10.49
CA ASP A 59 -8.71 -6.33 -9.62
C ASP A 59 -7.69 -6.42 -8.48
N VAL A 60 -6.45 -5.94 -8.71
CA VAL A 60 -5.37 -6.00 -7.73
C VAL A 60 -4.36 -4.89 -7.99
N ILE A 61 -3.75 -4.37 -6.93
CA ILE A 61 -2.59 -3.48 -7.01
C ILE A 61 -1.31 -4.19 -6.53
N VAL A 62 -0.24 -4.03 -7.29
CA VAL A 62 1.12 -4.40 -6.84
C VAL A 62 1.82 -3.14 -6.35
N THR A 63 2.19 -3.07 -5.08
CA THR A 63 2.80 -1.88 -4.48
C THR A 63 3.80 -2.25 -3.39
N ARG A 64 4.71 -1.34 -3.04
CA ARG A 64 5.67 -1.56 -1.95
C ARG A 64 5.04 -1.53 -0.55
N GLY A 65 3.85 -0.97 -0.40
CA GLY A 65 3.17 -0.95 0.89
C GLY A 65 3.17 0.39 1.60
N GLY A 66 3.40 1.49 0.88
CA GLY A 66 3.25 2.83 1.45
C GLY A 66 1.84 3.04 2.01
N THR A 67 1.74 3.51 3.26
CA THR A 67 0.48 3.58 4.04
C THR A 67 -0.64 4.29 3.26
N THR A 68 -0.36 5.42 2.62
CA THR A 68 -1.37 6.18 1.85
C THR A 68 -1.92 5.37 0.68
N THR A 69 -1.06 4.63 -0.04
CA THR A 69 -1.50 3.80 -1.18
C THR A 69 -2.32 2.63 -0.68
N CYS A 70 -1.89 1.99 0.40
CA CYS A 70 -2.62 0.85 0.99
C CYS A 70 -3.97 1.28 1.58
N ALA A 71 -4.05 2.45 2.23
CA ALA A 71 -5.32 3.00 2.71
C ALA A 71 -6.29 3.28 1.56
N LYS A 72 -5.81 3.88 0.46
CA LYS A 72 -6.63 4.06 -0.75
C LYS A 72 -7.09 2.73 -1.34
N ALA A 73 -6.19 1.74 -1.46
CA ALA A 73 -6.53 0.42 -1.97
C ALA A 73 -7.62 -0.24 -1.11
N LEU A 74 -7.53 -0.12 0.23
CA LEU A 74 -8.53 -0.63 1.16
C LEU A 74 -9.87 0.09 1.00
N HIS A 75 -9.86 1.42 0.92
CA HIS A 75 -11.06 2.23 0.70
C HIS A 75 -11.77 1.87 -0.62
N PHE A 76 -11.01 1.73 -1.71
CA PHE A 76 -11.54 1.36 -3.03
C PHE A 76 -11.68 -0.15 -3.24
N ARG A 77 -11.44 -0.97 -2.20
CA ARG A 77 -11.64 -2.42 -2.22
C ARG A 77 -10.79 -3.15 -3.27
N CYS A 78 -9.58 -2.64 -3.54
CA CYS A 78 -8.61 -3.21 -4.47
C CYS A 78 -7.57 -4.02 -3.68
N PRO A 79 -7.57 -5.36 -3.73
CA PRO A 79 -6.61 -6.22 -3.06
C PRO A 79 -5.16 -5.87 -3.37
N ILE A 80 -4.25 -6.16 -2.42
CA ILE A 80 -2.86 -5.75 -2.50
C ILE A 80 -1.93 -6.96 -2.62
N VAL A 81 -1.01 -6.90 -3.57
CA VAL A 81 0.22 -7.69 -3.61
C VAL A 81 1.37 -6.79 -3.18
N PHE A 82 2.03 -7.14 -2.08
CA PHE A 82 3.17 -6.38 -1.57
C PHE A 82 4.44 -6.73 -2.35
N ASN A 83 4.99 -5.76 -3.05
CA ASN A 83 6.29 -5.88 -3.69
C ASN A 83 7.39 -5.66 -2.65
N ALA A 84 7.98 -6.75 -2.17
CA ALA A 84 9.06 -6.78 -1.22
C ALA A 84 10.43 -7.03 -1.87
N PHE A 85 10.62 -6.67 -3.15
CA PHE A 85 11.92 -6.76 -3.81
C PHE A 85 12.94 -5.90 -3.07
N GLY A 86 13.99 -6.56 -2.55
CA GLY A 86 14.96 -5.93 -1.65
C GLY A 86 14.48 -5.74 -0.19
N GLY A 87 13.39 -6.41 0.18
CA GLY A 87 12.82 -6.39 1.52
C GLY A 87 11.73 -5.34 1.74
N ILE A 88 11.03 -5.46 2.86
CA ILE A 88 10.03 -4.48 3.31
C ILE A 88 10.75 -3.41 4.13
N MET A 89 10.52 -2.14 3.83
CA MET A 89 11.10 -1.04 4.59
C MET A 89 10.52 -0.99 6.02
N PRO A 90 11.30 -0.59 7.02
CA PRO A 90 10.83 -0.57 8.42
C PRO A 90 9.51 0.16 8.63
N GLN A 91 9.32 1.31 7.98
CA GLN A 91 8.09 2.11 8.06
C GLN A 91 6.88 1.44 7.40
N GLU A 92 7.09 0.48 6.48
CA GLU A 92 6.05 -0.26 5.78
C GLU A 92 5.68 -1.57 6.51
N SER A 93 6.48 -1.96 7.50
CA SER A 93 6.34 -3.25 8.19
C SER A 93 5.00 -3.39 8.93
N LEU A 94 4.50 -2.31 9.53
CA LEU A 94 3.19 -2.31 10.21
C LEU A 94 2.05 -2.47 9.21
N THR A 95 2.11 -1.77 8.09
CA THR A 95 1.12 -1.90 7.01
C THR A 95 1.08 -3.34 6.50
N TRP A 96 2.26 -3.93 6.22
CA TRP A 96 2.33 -5.33 5.81
C TRP A 96 1.74 -6.28 6.86
N LYS A 97 2.09 -6.12 8.15
CA LYS A 97 1.56 -6.95 9.24
C LYS A 97 0.04 -6.90 9.34
N PHE A 98 -0.54 -5.71 9.18
CA PHE A 98 -1.99 -5.53 9.21
C PHE A 98 -2.69 -6.41 8.15
N PHE A 99 -2.26 -6.33 6.90
CA PHE A 99 -2.88 -7.10 5.81
C PHE A 99 -2.57 -8.59 5.89
N ARG A 100 -1.34 -8.96 6.28
CA ARG A 100 -0.94 -10.37 6.44
C ARG A 100 -1.76 -11.09 7.50
N ASN A 101 -2.00 -10.45 8.64
CA ASN A 101 -2.75 -11.07 9.75
C ASN A 101 -4.18 -11.40 9.35
N GLY A 102 -4.76 -10.66 8.42
CA GLY A 102 -6.09 -10.94 7.85
C GLY A 102 -6.07 -11.95 6.69
N ALA A 103 -4.91 -12.49 6.29
CA ALA A 103 -4.75 -13.29 5.06
C ALA A 103 -5.36 -12.58 3.83
N ALA A 104 -5.25 -11.25 3.81
CA ALA A 104 -5.93 -10.36 2.87
C ALA A 104 -4.99 -9.84 1.76
N SER A 105 -3.78 -10.36 1.69
CA SER A 105 -2.77 -9.92 0.72
C SER A 105 -1.74 -11.01 0.48
N GLU A 106 -1.06 -10.90 -0.66
CA GLU A 106 0.12 -11.68 -0.99
C GLU A 106 1.38 -10.81 -0.91
N LYS A 107 2.53 -11.46 -0.74
CA LYS A 107 3.85 -10.82 -0.78
C LYS A 107 4.69 -11.50 -1.85
N ILE A 108 5.42 -10.71 -2.61
CA ILE A 108 6.38 -11.18 -3.61
C ILE A 108 7.77 -10.62 -3.32
N GLU A 109 8.79 -11.45 -3.35
CA GLU A 109 10.18 -11.08 -3.10
C GLU A 109 11.01 -11.06 -4.39
N ASP A 110 10.49 -11.69 -5.44
CA ASP A 110 11.07 -11.70 -6.79
C ASP A 110 9.99 -11.92 -7.87
N ALA A 111 10.42 -11.97 -9.13
CA ALA A 111 9.54 -12.22 -10.28
C ALA A 111 8.98 -13.64 -10.29
N GLY A 112 9.69 -14.61 -9.72
CA GLY A 112 9.23 -16.00 -9.59
C GLY A 112 8.07 -16.12 -8.60
N ASP A 113 8.13 -15.39 -7.49
CA ASP A 113 7.02 -15.28 -6.55
C ASP A 113 5.79 -14.68 -7.23
N PHE A 114 5.99 -13.61 -8.01
CA PHE A 114 4.89 -13.00 -8.76
C PHE A 114 4.27 -13.97 -9.78
N ALA A 115 5.10 -14.69 -10.52
CA ALA A 115 4.62 -15.70 -11.48
C ALA A 115 3.81 -16.79 -10.78
N ARG A 116 4.24 -17.25 -9.62
CA ARG A 116 3.54 -18.25 -8.81
C ARG A 116 2.20 -17.74 -8.27
N VAL A 117 2.16 -16.52 -7.74
CA VAL A 117 0.92 -15.91 -7.22
C VAL A 117 -0.07 -15.67 -8.35
N LEU A 118 0.39 -15.04 -9.44
CA LEU A 118 -0.46 -14.73 -10.59
C LEU A 118 -0.98 -16.01 -11.26
N GLY A 119 -0.10 -16.97 -11.55
CA GLY A 119 -0.48 -18.25 -12.14
C GLY A 119 -1.53 -18.98 -11.31
N ARG A 120 -1.30 -19.10 -9.98
CA ARG A 120 -2.28 -19.70 -9.08
C ARG A 120 -3.64 -19.00 -9.13
N TRP A 121 -3.68 -17.68 -9.12
CA TRP A 121 -4.94 -16.94 -9.18
C TRP A 121 -5.67 -17.08 -10.51
N LEU A 122 -4.91 -17.18 -11.61
CA LEU A 122 -5.47 -17.39 -12.94
C LEU A 122 -5.99 -18.82 -13.14
N ASP A 123 -5.29 -19.82 -12.62
CA ASP A 123 -5.63 -21.23 -12.79
C ASP A 123 -6.63 -21.74 -11.75
N GLU A 124 -6.61 -21.14 -10.55
CA GLU A 124 -7.50 -21.46 -9.43
C GLU A 124 -8.19 -20.17 -8.91
N PRO A 125 -9.20 -19.63 -9.61
CA PRO A 125 -9.85 -18.37 -9.26
C PRO A 125 -10.39 -18.31 -7.81
N ALA A 126 -10.70 -19.46 -7.22
CA ALA A 126 -11.14 -19.54 -5.83
C ALA A 126 -10.05 -19.03 -4.84
N THR A 127 -8.77 -19.15 -5.20
CA THR A 127 -7.66 -18.69 -4.35
C THR A 127 -7.59 -17.16 -4.33
N TYR A 128 -7.80 -16.50 -5.47
CA TYR A 128 -7.95 -15.04 -5.52
C TYR A 128 -9.22 -14.59 -4.79
N ALA A 129 -10.35 -15.28 -5.01
CA ALA A 129 -11.60 -14.94 -4.36
C ALA A 129 -11.49 -14.97 -2.83
N ALA A 130 -10.76 -15.95 -2.26
CA ALA A 130 -10.51 -16.03 -0.83
C ALA A 130 -9.70 -14.84 -0.30
N VAL A 131 -8.63 -14.44 -0.99
CA VAL A 131 -7.83 -13.26 -0.62
C VAL A 131 -8.69 -11.99 -0.70
N ARG A 132 -9.47 -11.84 -1.77
CA ARG A 132 -10.38 -10.71 -1.95
C ARG A 132 -11.45 -10.66 -0.86
N GLU A 133 -12.04 -11.77 -0.49
CA GLU A 133 -13.05 -11.83 0.58
C GLU A 133 -12.44 -11.43 1.92
N ASN A 134 -11.25 -11.95 2.26
CA ASN A 134 -10.53 -11.56 3.47
C ASN A 134 -10.20 -10.07 3.46
N PHE A 135 -9.77 -9.53 2.31
CA PHE A 135 -9.51 -8.10 2.15
C PHE A 135 -10.75 -7.24 2.42
N LEU A 136 -11.92 -7.65 1.92
CA LEU A 136 -13.19 -6.96 2.13
C LEU A 136 -13.69 -7.03 3.58
N ARG A 137 -13.21 -7.99 4.37
CA ARG A 137 -13.52 -8.13 5.80
C ARG A 137 -12.64 -7.29 6.70
N LEU A 138 -11.53 -6.75 6.18
CA LEU A 138 -10.68 -5.88 6.97
C LEU A 138 -11.46 -4.66 7.45
N ARG A 139 -11.31 -4.34 8.73
CA ARG A 139 -11.91 -3.17 9.35
C ARG A 139 -10.80 -2.18 9.71
N TYR A 140 -11.03 -0.93 9.47
CA TYR A 140 -10.21 0.18 9.94
C TYR A 140 -11.13 1.33 10.34
N GLU A 141 -10.63 2.17 11.23
CA GLU A 141 -11.37 3.35 11.67
C GLU A 141 -11.37 4.37 10.53
N GLU A 142 -12.56 4.74 10.07
CA GLU A 142 -12.75 5.72 9.00
C GLU A 142 -13.09 7.10 9.54
N ASP A 143 -13.49 7.19 10.82
CA ASP A 143 -13.84 8.47 11.44
C ASP A 143 -12.58 9.18 11.93
N PRO A 144 -12.17 10.29 11.27
CA PRO A 144 -11.00 11.03 11.68
C PRO A 144 -11.14 11.66 13.08
N THR A 145 -12.35 11.81 13.59
CA THR A 145 -12.58 12.39 14.94
C THR A 145 -12.05 11.46 16.02
N THR A 146 -12.19 10.14 15.87
CA THR A 146 -11.64 9.16 16.80
C THR A 146 -10.12 9.33 16.95
N VAL A 147 -9.40 9.49 15.84
CA VAL A 147 -7.94 9.70 15.85
C VAL A 147 -7.58 11.05 16.50
N ILE A 148 -8.35 12.09 16.20
CA ILE A 148 -8.14 13.42 16.79
C ILE A 148 -8.36 13.37 18.32
N ASP A 149 -9.42 12.72 18.77
CA ASP A 149 -9.73 12.58 20.20
C ASP A 149 -8.64 11.81 20.95
N GLU A 150 -8.11 10.74 20.37
CA GLU A 150 -6.97 9.99 20.93
C GLU A 150 -5.70 10.85 21.00
N LEU A 151 -5.39 11.63 19.95
CA LEU A 151 -4.24 12.53 19.95
C LEU A 151 -4.38 13.65 20.99
N VAL A 152 -5.57 14.22 21.15
CA VAL A 152 -5.86 15.24 22.18
C VAL A 152 -5.74 14.63 23.58
N ALA A 153 -6.26 13.43 23.80
CA ALA A 153 -6.14 12.72 25.07
C ALA A 153 -4.67 12.46 25.43
N LEU A 154 -3.88 11.96 24.49
CA LEU A 154 -2.45 11.73 24.67
C LEU A 154 -1.68 13.04 24.94
N GLY A 155 -1.97 14.10 24.20
CA GLY A 155 -1.38 15.42 24.42
C GLY A 155 -1.65 15.96 25.83
N ASN A 156 -2.87 15.81 26.32
CA ASN A 156 -3.26 16.18 27.68
C ASN A 156 -2.55 15.34 28.74
N GLU A 157 -2.35 14.06 28.49
CA GLU A 157 -1.60 13.17 29.40
C GLU A 157 -0.13 13.58 29.51
N VAL A 158 0.52 13.86 28.39
CA VAL A 158 1.92 14.34 28.34
C VAL A 158 2.05 15.66 29.07
N ALA A 159 1.19 16.64 28.79
CA ALA A 159 1.19 17.95 29.45
C ALA A 159 1.03 17.83 30.98
N ARG A 160 0.14 16.95 31.45
CA ARG A 160 -0.04 16.68 32.89
C ARG A 160 1.18 16.02 33.51
N ALA A 161 1.85 15.13 32.77
CA ALA A 161 3.08 14.47 33.24
C ALA A 161 4.25 15.46 33.34
N GLU A 162 4.38 16.40 32.42
CA GLU A 162 5.38 17.45 32.44
C GLU A 162 5.17 18.43 33.60
N LEU A 163 3.91 18.88 33.83
CA LEU A 163 3.55 19.71 34.97
C LEU A 163 3.92 19.06 36.32
N ARG A 164 3.77 17.75 36.44
CA ARG A 164 4.16 16.98 37.63
C ARG A 164 5.68 16.85 37.80
N ARG A 165 6.45 17.04 36.76
CA ARG A 165 7.93 16.96 36.77
C ARG A 165 8.60 18.32 37.02
N GLN A 166 7.86 19.44 36.96
CA GLN A 166 8.43 20.74 37.30
C GLN A 166 8.73 20.77 38.80
N PRO A 167 9.97 21.07 39.23
CA PRO A 167 10.29 21.22 40.61
C PRO A 167 9.50 22.45 41.15
N PHE A 168 9.01 22.33 42.36
CA PHE A 168 8.39 23.46 43.08
C PHE A 168 9.32 24.68 42.99
N PRO A 169 8.79 25.88 42.68
CA PRO A 169 9.62 27.07 42.74
C PRO A 169 10.20 27.21 44.15
N PRO A 170 11.44 27.66 44.29
CA PRO A 170 12.03 27.88 45.60
C PRO A 170 11.17 28.86 46.41
N PRO A 171 11.04 28.68 47.73
CA PRO A 171 10.28 29.60 48.56
C PRO A 171 10.79 31.02 48.37
N GLU A 172 9.90 31.98 48.15
CA GLU A 172 10.23 33.40 48.08
C GLU A 172 11.00 33.80 49.33
N ALA A 173 12.19 34.38 49.15
CA ALA A 173 12.98 34.92 50.25
C ALA A 173 12.11 36.04 50.87
N GLY A 174 11.69 35.81 52.11
CA GLY A 174 10.94 36.79 52.87
C GLY A 174 11.69 38.12 52.97
N PRO A 175 10.98 39.24 53.09
CA PRO A 175 11.64 40.55 53.21
C PRO A 175 12.55 40.62 54.45
N ALA A 176 13.76 41.18 54.24
CA ALA A 176 14.78 41.41 55.26
C ALA A 176 14.35 42.58 56.19
#